data_7f8558504afd28a53284a2031a9e8cb9
#
_entry.id   7f8558504afd28a53284a2031a9e8cb9
#
_cell.length_a   1.000
_cell.length_b   1.000
_cell.length_c   1.000
_cell.angle_alpha   90.00
_cell.angle_beta   90.00
_cell.angle_gamma   90.00
#
_symmetry.space_group_name_H-M   'P 1'
#
loop_
_entity.id
_entity.type
_entity.pdbx_description
1 polymer ?
#
loop_
_entity_poly.entity_id
_entity_poly.type
_entity_poly.pdbx_seq_one_letter_code
_entity_poly.pdbx_strand_id
1 'polypeptide(L)'
;MERIQKNEINEWLNSPDWTHIGTLTHPHQIGVFGLRNQFRWFIRRLENFNQTKVNWFYEIERTTPTHLHIHFLLGNIRKVSIDRMKNLWFEKTGSIQNRISLFDHDRVLEGIGYTTKEILSRDHSLDWDLNLKGMTNHHSNRSENQLNQTQENHP
;
A
#
# COMPACT_ATOMS: atom_id res chain seq x y z
N MET A 1 -2.43 6.33 22.28
CA MET A 1 -2.67 5.37 21.19
C MET A 1 -2.29 5.91 19.81
N GLU A 2 -2.57 7.16 19.48
CA GLU A 2 -2.33 7.73 18.12
C GLU A 2 -0.86 7.88 17.70
N ARG A 3 0.08 8.13 18.62
CA ARG A 3 1.50 8.30 18.27
C ARG A 3 2.22 7.00 17.87
N ILE A 4 1.82 5.87 18.44
CA ILE A 4 2.44 4.57 18.18
C ILE A 4 2.04 4.09 16.78
N GLN A 5 0.77 4.22 16.41
CA GLN A 5 0.29 3.84 15.07
C GLN A 5 0.93 4.66 13.94
N LYS A 6 1.23 5.94 14.15
CA LYS A 6 1.91 6.79 13.16
C LYS A 6 3.33 6.32 12.87
N ASN A 7 4.09 5.96 13.88
CA ASN A 7 5.47 5.52 13.72
C ASN A 7 5.53 4.15 13.03
N GLU A 8 4.67 3.22 13.41
CA GLU A 8 4.59 1.90 12.77
C GLU A 8 4.20 2.00 11.30
N ILE A 9 3.20 2.81 10.94
CA ILE A 9 2.81 3.04 9.54
C ILE A 9 3.97 3.65 8.76
N ASN A 10 4.68 4.62 9.32
CA ASN A 10 5.84 5.23 8.67
C ASN A 10 6.98 4.22 8.46
N GLU A 11 7.25 3.33 9.42
CA GLU A 11 8.24 2.27 9.27
C GLU A 11 7.85 1.30 8.14
N TRP A 12 6.59 0.91 8.05
CA TRP A 12 6.10 0.03 6.98
C TRP A 12 6.08 0.70 5.62
N LEU A 13 5.74 1.98 5.55
CA LEU A 13 5.74 2.74 4.31
C LEU A 13 7.16 3.06 3.81
N ASN A 14 8.16 3.03 4.68
CA ASN A 14 9.57 3.12 4.32
C ASN A 14 10.20 1.75 3.97
N SER A 15 9.40 0.68 3.90
CA SER A 15 9.89 -0.64 3.48
C SER A 15 10.42 -0.60 2.04
N PRO A 16 11.58 -1.23 1.76
CA PRO A 16 12.15 -1.28 0.41
C PRO A 16 11.36 -2.16 -0.58
N ASP A 17 10.29 -2.83 -0.13
CA ASP A 17 9.57 -3.83 -0.93
C ASP A 17 8.44 -3.25 -1.79
N TRP A 18 8.18 -1.94 -1.72
CA TRP A 18 7.19 -1.30 -2.58
C TRP A 18 7.72 -1.18 -4.01
N THR A 19 6.92 -1.62 -4.97
CA THR A 19 7.27 -1.63 -6.40
C THR A 19 6.38 -0.74 -7.26
N HIS A 20 5.17 -0.48 -6.82
CA HIS A 20 4.18 0.31 -7.57
C HIS A 20 3.43 1.26 -6.64
N ILE A 21 3.07 2.41 -7.20
CA ILE A 21 2.21 3.42 -6.58
C ILE A 21 1.11 3.80 -7.57
N GLY A 22 -0.06 4.12 -7.06
CA GLY A 22 -1.12 4.56 -7.95
C GLY A 22 -2.34 5.15 -7.29
N THR A 23 -3.23 5.61 -8.16
CA THR A 23 -4.55 6.10 -7.80
C THR A 23 -5.59 5.43 -8.70
N LEU A 24 -6.60 4.84 -8.09
CA LEU A 24 -7.75 4.23 -8.76
C LEU A 24 -8.98 5.08 -8.52
N THR A 25 -9.72 5.36 -9.59
CA THR A 25 -10.96 6.14 -9.56
C THR A 25 -12.12 5.27 -10.02
N HIS A 26 -13.26 5.41 -9.37
CA HIS A 26 -14.50 4.79 -9.83
C HIS A 26 -15.28 5.77 -10.71
N PRO A 27 -15.87 5.32 -11.85
CA PRO A 27 -16.56 6.22 -12.78
C PRO A 27 -17.90 6.75 -12.24
N HIS A 28 -18.46 6.07 -11.25
CA HIS A 28 -19.74 6.43 -10.64
C HIS A 28 -19.57 6.72 -9.16
N GLN A 29 -20.56 7.41 -8.58
CA GLN A 29 -20.64 7.60 -7.15
C GLN A 29 -20.78 6.25 -6.45
N ILE A 30 -19.85 5.93 -5.58
CA ILE A 30 -19.82 4.69 -4.81
C ILE A 30 -19.44 5.00 -3.36
N GLY A 31 -19.99 4.24 -2.41
CA GLY A 31 -19.62 4.39 -1.00
C GLY A 31 -18.27 3.76 -0.68
N VAL A 32 -17.69 4.15 0.45
CA VAL A 32 -16.39 3.63 0.96
C VAL A 32 -16.36 2.12 0.99
N PHE A 33 -17.42 1.48 1.51
CA PHE A 33 -17.52 0.01 1.58
C PHE A 33 -17.47 -0.66 0.20
N GLY A 34 -18.20 -0.10 -0.76
CA GLY A 34 -18.22 -0.62 -2.15
C GLY A 34 -16.83 -0.49 -2.80
N LEU A 35 -16.20 0.67 -2.65
CA LEU A 35 -14.87 0.93 -3.21
C LEU A 35 -13.79 0.01 -2.59
N ARG A 36 -13.84 -0.19 -1.26
CA ARG A 36 -13.00 -1.16 -0.55
C ARG A 36 -13.13 -2.57 -1.12
N ASN A 37 -14.37 -3.03 -1.32
CA ASN A 37 -14.63 -4.37 -1.85
C ASN A 37 -14.09 -4.54 -3.28
N GLN A 38 -14.18 -3.50 -4.10
CA GLN A 38 -13.61 -3.52 -5.45
C GLN A 38 -12.09 -3.54 -5.42
N PHE A 39 -11.45 -2.79 -4.52
CA PHE A 39 -10.01 -2.85 -4.34
C PHE A 39 -9.55 -4.25 -3.88
N ARG A 40 -10.24 -4.87 -2.93
CA ARG A 40 -9.95 -6.24 -2.50
C ARG A 40 -10.13 -7.26 -3.62
N TRP A 41 -11.11 -7.06 -4.50
CA TRP A 41 -11.25 -7.87 -5.70
C TRP A 41 -10.05 -7.67 -6.63
N PHE A 42 -9.64 -6.44 -6.87
CA PHE A 42 -8.46 -6.10 -7.67
C PHE A 42 -7.20 -6.79 -7.13
N ILE A 43 -6.94 -6.72 -5.84
CA ILE A 43 -5.80 -7.40 -5.19
C ILE A 43 -5.86 -8.92 -5.42
N ARG A 44 -7.00 -9.56 -5.19
CA ARG A 44 -7.14 -11.01 -5.44
C ARG A 44 -6.84 -11.39 -6.88
N ARG A 45 -7.27 -10.57 -7.84
CA ARG A 45 -6.97 -10.81 -9.26
C ARG A 45 -5.48 -10.61 -9.55
N LEU A 46 -4.84 -9.60 -8.97
CA LEU A 46 -3.40 -9.41 -9.07
C LEU A 46 -2.63 -10.62 -8.51
N GLU A 47 -2.99 -11.11 -7.35
CA GLU A 47 -2.37 -12.29 -6.72
C GLU A 47 -2.47 -13.52 -7.61
N ASN A 48 -3.62 -13.73 -8.26
CA ASN A 48 -3.81 -14.84 -9.20
C ASN A 48 -2.85 -14.76 -10.40
N PHE A 49 -2.68 -13.59 -11.00
CA PHE A 49 -1.74 -13.40 -12.11
C PHE A 49 -0.29 -13.40 -11.64
N ASN A 50 -0.01 -12.83 -10.48
CA ASN A 50 1.32 -12.74 -9.90
C ASN A 50 1.81 -14.10 -9.39
N GLN A 51 0.89 -15.04 -9.10
CA GLN A 51 1.13 -16.35 -8.51
C GLN A 51 1.81 -16.31 -7.13
N THR A 52 1.81 -15.15 -6.51
CA THR A 52 2.31 -14.93 -5.14
C THR A 52 1.45 -13.88 -4.46
N LYS A 53 1.53 -13.83 -3.13
CA LYS A 53 0.87 -12.79 -2.35
C LYS A 53 1.46 -11.43 -2.66
N VAL A 54 0.59 -10.43 -2.74
CA VAL A 54 0.93 -9.03 -2.96
C VAL A 54 0.91 -8.30 -1.62
N ASN A 55 1.97 -7.53 -1.35
CA ASN A 55 1.94 -6.56 -0.28
C ASN A 55 1.14 -5.35 -0.76
N TRP A 56 0.27 -4.84 0.07
CA TRP A 56 -0.51 -3.68 -0.31
C TRP A 56 -0.82 -2.79 0.89
N PHE A 57 -0.91 -1.51 0.58
CA PHE A 57 -1.49 -0.48 1.41
C PHE A 57 -2.47 0.29 0.55
N TYR A 58 -3.59 0.72 1.10
CA TYR A 58 -4.49 1.67 0.46
C TYR A 58 -5.03 2.68 1.43
N GLU A 59 -5.43 3.81 0.86
CA GLU A 59 -6.21 4.86 1.50
C GLU A 59 -7.33 5.30 0.56
N ILE A 60 -8.53 5.46 1.12
CA ILE A 60 -9.68 6.03 0.42
C ILE A 60 -9.82 7.48 0.83
N GLU A 61 -9.72 8.35 -0.14
CA GLU A 61 -9.82 9.79 0.01
C GLU A 61 -11.05 10.34 -0.72
N ARG A 62 -11.62 11.39 -0.15
CA ARG A 62 -12.68 12.17 -0.78
C ARG A 62 -12.08 13.39 -1.48
N THR A 63 -12.13 13.41 -2.81
CA THR A 63 -11.62 14.54 -3.61
C THR A 63 -12.69 15.58 -3.93
N THR A 64 -13.94 15.14 -4.01
CA THR A 64 -15.12 16.02 -4.12
C THR A 64 -16.23 15.42 -3.27
N PRO A 65 -17.33 16.15 -2.98
CA PRO A 65 -18.45 15.60 -2.20
C PRO A 65 -19.00 14.28 -2.73
N THR A 66 -18.79 14.00 -4.03
CA THR A 66 -19.38 12.85 -4.71
C THR A 66 -18.38 11.82 -5.23
N HIS A 67 -17.06 12.12 -5.20
CA HIS A 67 -16.04 11.24 -5.76
C HIS A 67 -15.04 10.79 -4.72
N LEU A 68 -14.82 9.48 -4.69
CA LEU A 68 -13.81 8.82 -3.89
C LEU A 68 -12.69 8.29 -4.77
N HIS A 69 -11.46 8.41 -4.29
CA HIS A 69 -10.27 7.83 -4.89
C HIS A 69 -9.63 6.83 -3.94
N ILE A 70 -8.94 5.84 -4.50
CA ILE A 70 -8.05 4.96 -3.76
C ILE A 70 -6.62 5.33 -4.14
N HIS A 71 -5.85 5.80 -3.19
CA HIS A 71 -4.40 5.83 -3.28
C HIS A 71 -3.84 4.52 -2.75
N PHE A 72 -2.84 3.95 -3.41
CA PHE A 72 -2.31 2.66 -3.01
C PHE A 72 -0.82 2.52 -3.26
N LEU A 73 -0.21 1.62 -2.50
CA LEU A 73 1.12 1.07 -2.71
C LEU A 73 0.99 -0.43 -2.91
N LEU A 74 1.77 -1.00 -3.83
CA LEU A 74 1.89 -2.43 -4.02
C LEU A 74 3.35 -2.86 -3.96
N GLY A 75 3.60 -3.99 -3.32
CA GLY A 75 4.89 -4.64 -3.26
C GLY A 75 4.79 -6.10 -3.68
N ASN A 76 5.94 -6.71 -3.93
CA ASN A 76 6.05 -8.10 -4.39
C ASN A 76 5.32 -8.39 -5.72
N ILE A 77 5.26 -7.40 -6.61
CA ILE A 77 4.74 -7.57 -7.97
C ILE A 77 5.88 -8.06 -8.88
N ARG A 78 5.72 -9.24 -9.48
CA ARG A 78 6.76 -9.90 -10.29
C ARG A 78 6.32 -10.19 -11.72
N LYS A 79 5.05 -10.53 -11.94
CA LYS A 79 4.55 -11.08 -13.21
C LYS A 79 3.40 -10.28 -13.81
N VAL A 80 3.07 -9.12 -13.26
CA VAL A 80 1.94 -8.31 -13.70
C VAL A 80 2.43 -6.96 -14.19
N SER A 81 2.16 -6.64 -15.44
CA SER A 81 2.49 -5.33 -16.01
C SER A 81 1.52 -4.26 -15.53
N ILE A 82 1.95 -2.99 -15.61
CA ILE A 82 1.10 -1.82 -15.30
C ILE A 82 -0.14 -1.80 -16.18
N ASP A 83 0.00 -2.12 -17.47
CA ASP A 83 -1.15 -2.14 -18.40
C ASP A 83 -2.16 -3.24 -18.00
N ARG A 84 -1.68 -4.39 -17.54
CA ARG A 84 -2.57 -5.45 -17.04
C ARG A 84 -3.30 -5.00 -15.76
N MET A 85 -2.62 -4.30 -14.85
CA MET A 85 -3.27 -3.73 -13.66
C MET A 85 -4.38 -2.74 -14.03
N LYS A 86 -4.09 -1.83 -14.96
CA LYS A 86 -5.08 -0.85 -15.45
C LYS A 86 -6.29 -1.54 -16.10
N ASN A 87 -6.04 -2.57 -16.91
CA ASN A 87 -7.10 -3.34 -17.55
C ASN A 87 -7.96 -4.09 -16.53
N LEU A 88 -7.38 -4.67 -15.48
CA LEU A 88 -8.14 -5.33 -14.41
C LEU A 88 -9.09 -4.35 -13.72
N TRP A 89 -8.64 -3.15 -13.43
CA TRP A 89 -9.51 -2.14 -12.84
C TRP A 89 -10.61 -1.69 -13.79
N PHE A 90 -10.27 -1.50 -15.07
CA PHE A 90 -11.24 -1.19 -16.11
C PHE A 90 -12.28 -2.32 -16.28
N GLU A 91 -11.86 -3.58 -16.35
CA GLU A 91 -12.75 -4.76 -16.44
C GLU A 91 -13.77 -4.77 -15.27
N LYS A 92 -13.36 -4.35 -14.09
CA LYS A 92 -14.23 -4.34 -12.90
C LYS A 92 -15.17 -3.15 -12.85
N THR A 93 -14.70 -1.97 -13.22
CA THR A 93 -15.37 -0.71 -12.91
C THR A 93 -15.80 0.07 -14.15
N GLY A 94 -15.24 -0.21 -15.33
CA GLY A 94 -15.36 0.60 -16.53
C GLY A 94 -14.54 1.91 -16.49
N SER A 95 -13.75 2.14 -15.44
CA SER A 95 -12.98 3.37 -15.30
C SER A 95 -11.68 3.33 -16.09
N ILE A 96 -11.46 4.36 -16.91
CA ILE A 96 -10.19 4.65 -17.59
C ILE A 96 -9.33 5.64 -16.78
N GLN A 97 -9.88 6.24 -15.74
CA GLN A 97 -9.20 7.21 -14.88
C GLN A 97 -8.44 6.48 -13.77
N ASN A 98 -7.33 5.88 -14.15
CA ASN A 98 -6.42 5.27 -13.21
C ASN A 98 -4.97 5.67 -13.52
N ARG A 99 -4.19 5.88 -12.49
CA ARG A 99 -2.75 6.19 -12.58
C ARG A 99 -2.00 5.14 -11.81
N ILE A 100 -1.12 4.42 -12.47
CA ILE A 100 -0.24 3.42 -11.86
C ILE A 100 1.14 3.64 -12.44
N SER A 101 2.16 3.72 -11.59
CA SER A 101 3.54 3.87 -11.98
C SER A 101 4.45 3.00 -11.12
N LEU A 102 5.67 2.79 -11.58
CA LEU A 102 6.70 2.19 -10.75
C LEU A 102 7.03 3.13 -9.60
N PHE A 103 7.30 2.51 -8.46
CA PHE A 103 7.68 3.21 -7.26
C PHE A 103 9.16 3.60 -7.37
N ASP A 104 9.44 4.90 -7.33
CA ASP A 104 10.78 5.44 -7.39
C ASP A 104 11.24 5.76 -5.96
N HIS A 105 12.17 4.97 -5.46
CA HIS A 105 12.68 5.12 -4.10
C HIS A 105 13.34 6.48 -3.86
N ASP A 106 13.89 7.12 -4.88
CA ASP A 106 14.52 8.43 -4.75
C ASP A 106 13.49 9.57 -4.64
N ARG A 107 12.30 9.37 -5.22
CA ARG A 107 11.15 10.29 -5.10
C ARG A 107 10.25 9.99 -3.91
N VAL A 108 10.47 8.87 -3.26
CA VAL A 108 9.62 8.35 -2.19
C VAL A 108 9.57 9.25 -0.97
N LEU A 109 10.66 9.90 -0.63
CA LEU A 109 10.68 10.88 0.47
C LEU A 109 9.71 12.05 0.21
N GLU A 110 9.46 12.39 -1.05
CA GLU A 110 8.44 13.39 -1.43
C GLU A 110 7.04 12.77 -1.57
N GLY A 111 6.91 11.60 -2.18
CA GLY A 111 5.64 10.95 -2.49
C GLY A 111 5.00 10.20 -1.32
N ILE A 112 5.76 9.46 -0.53
CA ILE A 112 5.25 8.82 0.71
C ILE A 112 4.92 9.91 1.72
N GLY A 113 5.74 10.95 1.83
CA GLY A 113 5.42 12.08 2.66
C GLY A 113 4.11 12.78 2.26
N TYR A 114 3.76 12.75 0.97
CA TYR A 114 2.49 13.28 0.49
C TYR A 114 1.33 12.35 0.83
N THR A 115 1.44 11.07 0.49
CA THR A 115 0.42 10.05 0.81
C THR A 115 0.25 9.89 2.33
N THR A 116 1.32 9.91 3.11
CA THR A 116 1.25 9.81 4.57
C THR A 116 0.81 11.11 5.25
N LYS A 117 1.09 12.28 4.68
CA LYS A 117 0.52 13.54 5.21
C LYS A 117 -0.98 13.55 5.09
N GLU A 118 -1.53 13.02 4.02
CA GLU A 118 -2.98 12.92 3.82
C GLU A 118 -3.61 11.86 4.71
N ILE A 119 -2.99 10.68 4.85
CA ILE A 119 -3.42 9.64 5.81
C ILE A 119 -3.41 10.17 7.26
N LEU A 120 -2.51 11.08 7.54
CA LEU A 120 -2.34 11.62 8.88
C LEU A 120 -3.08 12.95 9.08
N SER A 121 -3.58 13.59 8.02
CA SER A 121 -4.52 14.71 8.12
C SER A 121 -5.93 14.13 8.19
N ARG A 122 -6.51 14.15 9.39
CA ARG A 122 -7.81 13.55 9.74
C ARG A 122 -9.00 13.98 8.88
N ASP A 123 -8.85 15.00 8.04
CA ASP A 123 -9.97 15.65 7.39
C ASP A 123 -10.38 15.03 6.05
N HIS A 124 -9.54 14.20 5.41
CA HIS A 124 -9.79 13.67 4.06
C HIS A 124 -9.75 12.16 3.95
N SER A 125 -9.02 11.45 4.83
CA SER A 125 -8.98 9.98 4.84
C SER A 125 -10.27 9.41 5.43
N LEU A 126 -10.96 8.59 4.65
CA LEU A 126 -12.21 7.94 5.06
C LEU A 126 -12.01 6.49 5.49
N ASP A 127 -10.98 5.85 4.99
CA ASP A 127 -10.67 4.44 5.24
C ASP A 127 -9.25 4.11 4.76
N TRP A 128 -8.56 3.27 5.50
CA TRP A 128 -7.27 2.73 5.09
C TRP A 128 -7.06 1.32 5.65
N ASP A 129 -6.23 0.54 4.97
CA ASP A 129 -5.85 -0.79 5.42
C ASP A 129 -4.54 -1.22 4.75
N LEU A 130 -3.88 -2.23 5.30
CA LEU A 130 -2.63 -2.75 4.78
C LEU A 130 -2.52 -4.27 4.96
N ASN A 131 -1.74 -4.90 4.09
CA ASN A 131 -1.36 -6.30 4.20
C ASN A 131 0.08 -6.51 3.75
N LEU A 132 0.92 -6.97 4.66
CA LEU A 132 2.35 -7.22 4.47
C LEU A 132 2.70 -8.71 4.53
N LYS A 133 1.77 -9.60 4.26
CA LYS A 133 1.98 -11.07 4.33
C LYS A 133 3.03 -11.62 3.35
N GLY A 134 3.47 -10.84 2.38
CA GLY A 134 4.57 -11.19 1.49
C GLY A 134 5.95 -10.75 1.99
N MET A 135 6.05 -10.06 3.12
CA MET A 135 7.33 -9.77 3.75
C MET A 135 7.83 -11.03 4.45
N THR A 136 8.85 -11.67 3.89
CA THR A 136 9.64 -12.65 4.63
C THR A 136 10.34 -11.91 5.76
N ASN A 137 10.25 -12.49 6.97
CA ASN A 137 10.77 -11.99 8.24
C ASN A 137 12.28 -11.67 8.19
N HIS A 138 12.72 -10.65 7.48
CA HIS A 138 14.09 -10.17 7.56
C HIS A 138 14.38 -9.33 8.82
N HIS A 139 13.35 -8.97 9.60
CA HIS A 139 13.54 -8.19 10.83
C HIS A 139 13.67 -9.03 12.11
N SER A 140 13.34 -10.33 12.10
CA SER A 140 13.50 -11.16 13.30
C SER A 140 14.95 -11.55 13.63
N ASN A 141 15.89 -11.44 12.66
CA ASN A 141 17.29 -11.83 12.88
C ASN A 141 18.19 -10.70 13.43
N ARG A 142 17.70 -9.47 13.55
CA ARG A 142 18.52 -8.37 14.09
C ARG A 142 18.47 -8.26 15.62
N SER A 143 17.38 -8.73 16.23
CA SER A 143 17.21 -8.67 17.68
C SER A 143 17.91 -9.81 18.43
N GLU A 144 18.05 -10.99 17.80
CA GLU A 144 18.71 -12.15 18.45
C GLU A 144 20.24 -12.06 18.43
N ASN A 145 20.84 -11.41 17.43
CA ASN A 145 22.29 -11.25 17.38
C ASN A 145 22.86 -10.17 18.34
N GLN A 146 22.02 -9.27 18.85
CA GLN A 146 22.49 -8.30 19.86
C GLN A 146 22.43 -8.84 21.29
N LEU A 147 21.57 -9.82 21.57
CA LEU A 147 21.48 -10.44 22.90
C LEU A 147 22.59 -11.46 23.18
N ASN A 148 23.14 -12.09 22.15
CA ASN A 148 24.20 -13.08 22.29
C ASN A 148 25.61 -12.48 22.41
N GLN A 149 25.82 -11.20 22.09
CA GLN A 149 27.15 -10.56 22.26
C GLN A 149 27.37 -9.92 23.62
N THR A 150 26.37 -9.87 24.49
CA THR A 150 26.50 -9.26 25.82
C THR A 150 26.80 -10.28 26.95
N GLN A 151 26.86 -11.58 26.65
CA GLN A 151 27.12 -12.62 27.67
C GLN A 151 28.54 -13.20 27.66
N GLU A 152 29.41 -12.77 26.73
CA GLU A 152 30.78 -13.33 26.69
C GLU A 152 31.88 -12.43 27.25
N ASN A 153 31.58 -11.31 27.91
CA ASN A 153 32.61 -10.46 28.53
C ASN A 153 32.29 -10.19 30.01
N HIS A 154 32.53 -11.16 30.85
CA HIS A 154 32.94 -10.94 32.25
C HIS A 154 33.95 -11.99 32.67
N PRO A 155 35.11 -11.51 33.22
CA PRO A 155 36.21 -12.35 33.68
C PRO A 155 35.88 -13.12 34.96
#